data_3ef7a9f3e8fb421c144d486621e3d535
#
_entry.id   3ef7a9f3e8fb421c144d486621e3d535
#
_cell.length_a   1.000
_cell.length_b   1.000
_cell.length_c   1.000
_cell.angle_alpha   90.00
_cell.angle_beta   90.00
_cell.angle_gamma   90.00
#
_symmetry.space_group_name_H-M   'P 1'
#
loop_
_entity.id
_entity.type
_entity.pdbx_description
1 polymer ?
#
loop_
_entity_poly.entity_id
_entity_poly.type
_entity_poly.pdbx_seq_one_letter_code
_entity_poly.pdbx_strand_id
1 'polypeptide(L)'
;MSLQKLLKNLDKQQEQGEKGEKYVLNYEKCRLKGHPRITDIKQISQIDVCAGFDIVSFDNQDSDNLDRMIEVKTFEGSPHFYWSSNERKQAALLANHYYIYMVDYSKIKTADYEPLIIQN
;
A
#
# COMPACT_ATOMS: atom_id res chain seq x y z
N MET A 1 -1.63 2.14 30.52
CA MET A 1 -0.51 2.30 29.55
C MET A 1 0.17 3.63 29.82
N SER A 2 1.49 3.65 29.88
CA SER A 2 2.23 4.92 30.04
C SER A 2 2.30 5.69 28.72
N LEU A 3 2.52 7.00 28.80
CA LEU A 3 2.73 7.83 27.61
C LEU A 3 3.94 7.36 26.79
N GLN A 4 5.03 7.01 27.46
CA GLN A 4 6.23 6.49 26.80
C GLN A 4 5.95 5.22 26.02
N LYS A 5 5.16 4.31 26.59
CA LYS A 5 4.79 3.06 25.92
C LYS A 5 3.89 3.34 24.72
N LEU A 6 2.95 4.27 24.85
CA LEU A 6 2.09 4.67 23.74
C LEU A 6 2.91 5.26 22.59
N LEU A 7 3.83 6.17 22.87
CA LEU A 7 4.69 6.77 21.86
C LEU A 7 5.56 5.73 21.14
N LYS A 8 6.12 4.78 21.88
CA LYS A 8 6.88 3.66 21.27
C LYS A 8 6.02 2.84 20.34
N ASN A 9 4.78 2.55 20.72
CA ASN A 9 3.86 1.77 19.89
C ASN A 9 3.50 2.52 18.60
N LEU A 10 3.27 3.83 18.68
CA LEU A 10 2.97 4.67 17.52
C LEU A 10 4.16 4.73 16.56
N ASP A 11 5.37 4.90 17.08
CA ASP A 11 6.60 4.90 16.27
C ASP A 11 6.79 3.57 15.56
N LYS A 12 6.54 2.46 16.25
CA LYS A 12 6.62 1.12 15.68
C LYS A 12 5.61 0.92 14.56
N GLN A 13 4.37 1.36 14.76
CA GLN A 13 3.31 1.27 13.75
C GLN A 13 3.67 2.09 12.51
N GLN A 14 4.21 3.28 12.69
CA GLN A 14 4.64 4.13 11.60
C GLN A 14 5.76 3.47 10.79
N GLU A 15 6.76 2.91 11.48
CA GLU A 15 7.87 2.21 10.84
C GLU A 15 7.39 1.01 10.04
N GLN A 16 6.47 0.21 10.60
CA GLN A 16 5.89 -0.94 9.91
C GLN A 16 5.12 -0.50 8.67
N GLY A 17 4.33 0.57 8.79
CA GLY A 17 3.59 1.13 7.67
C GLY A 17 4.50 1.58 6.53
N GLU A 18 5.57 2.30 6.84
CA GLU A 18 6.55 2.76 5.85
C GLU A 18 7.24 1.58 5.14
N LYS A 19 7.61 0.55 5.89
CA LYS A 19 8.22 -0.65 5.32
C LYS A 19 7.24 -1.42 4.44
N GLY A 20 5.98 -1.49 4.84
CA GLY A 20 4.92 -2.11 4.04
C GLY A 20 4.71 -1.38 2.71
N GLU A 21 4.67 -0.06 2.73
CA GLU A 21 4.52 0.74 1.50
C GLU A 21 5.72 0.55 0.57
N LYS A 22 6.92 0.54 1.12
CA LYS A 22 8.13 0.29 0.35
C LYS A 22 8.15 -1.10 -0.27
N TYR A 23 7.70 -2.08 0.50
CA TYR A 23 7.56 -3.46 0.01
C TYR A 23 6.61 -3.51 -1.20
N VAL A 24 5.45 -2.88 -1.11
CA VAL A 24 4.45 -2.87 -2.19
C VAL A 24 4.98 -2.11 -3.40
N LEU A 25 5.67 -0.99 -3.20
CA LEU A 25 6.28 -0.25 -4.31
C LEU A 25 7.24 -1.14 -5.09
N ASN A 26 8.11 -1.87 -4.40
CA ASN A 26 9.05 -2.80 -5.03
C ASN A 26 8.32 -3.98 -5.69
N TYR A 27 7.28 -4.49 -5.04
CA TYR A 27 6.44 -5.56 -5.59
C TYR A 27 5.82 -5.15 -6.93
N GLU A 28 5.25 -3.93 -7.01
CA GLU A 28 4.65 -3.43 -8.24
C GLU A 28 5.69 -3.22 -9.34
N LYS A 29 6.87 -2.74 -9.02
CA LYS A 29 7.95 -2.58 -10.00
C LYS A 29 8.45 -3.93 -10.52
N CYS A 30 8.47 -4.95 -9.68
CA CYS A 30 8.80 -6.31 -10.12
C CYS A 30 7.70 -6.91 -11.00
N ARG A 31 6.44 -6.74 -10.59
CA ARG A 31 5.28 -7.23 -11.32
C ARG A 31 5.21 -6.64 -12.73
N LEU A 32 5.56 -5.37 -12.85
CA LEU A 32 5.45 -4.60 -14.10
C LEU A 32 6.80 -4.39 -14.78
N LYS A 33 7.77 -5.24 -14.49
CA LYS A 33 9.09 -5.18 -15.09
C LYS A 33 8.98 -5.18 -16.62
N GLY A 34 9.62 -4.19 -17.26
CA GLY A 34 9.55 -4.01 -18.71
C GLY A 34 8.49 -3.03 -19.17
N HIS A 35 7.61 -2.56 -18.29
CA HIS A 35 6.64 -1.54 -18.65
C HIS A 35 7.38 -0.24 -19.03
N PRO A 36 7.04 0.40 -20.17
CA PRO A 36 7.77 1.58 -20.66
C PRO A 36 7.70 2.79 -19.71
N ARG A 37 6.69 2.85 -18.84
CA ARG A 37 6.52 3.94 -17.88
C ARG A 37 6.64 3.47 -16.43
N ILE A 38 7.48 2.45 -16.18
CA ILE A 38 7.64 1.88 -14.84
C ILE A 38 8.09 2.93 -13.79
N THR A 39 8.81 3.96 -14.21
CA THR A 39 9.25 5.03 -13.31
C THR A 39 8.10 5.92 -12.82
N ASP A 40 6.92 5.83 -13.42
CA ASP A 40 5.74 6.57 -12.97
C ASP A 40 5.05 5.91 -11.78
N ILE A 41 5.40 4.66 -11.48
CA ILE A 41 4.92 3.97 -10.27
C ILE A 41 5.60 4.63 -9.06
N LYS A 42 4.80 5.21 -8.15
CA LYS A 42 5.38 5.98 -7.05
C LYS A 42 4.45 6.05 -5.84
N GLN A 43 5.04 6.40 -4.70
CA GLN A 43 4.31 6.67 -3.46
C GLN A 43 3.70 8.06 -3.50
N ILE A 44 2.38 8.14 -3.40
CA ILE A 44 1.62 9.39 -3.39
C ILE A 44 1.46 9.91 -1.97
N SER A 45 1.36 9.04 -0.96
CA SER A 45 1.16 9.43 0.43
C SER A 45 2.26 10.36 0.96
N GLN A 46 3.47 10.30 0.40
CA GLN A 46 4.57 11.20 0.75
C GLN A 46 4.44 12.58 0.11
N ILE A 47 3.63 12.72 -0.93
CA ILE A 47 3.42 13.96 -1.68
C ILE A 47 2.10 14.60 -1.27
N ASP A 48 1.05 13.79 -1.10
CA ASP A 48 -0.30 14.22 -0.77
C ASP A 48 -0.91 13.28 0.27
N VAL A 49 -0.89 13.71 1.53
CA VAL A 49 -1.42 12.92 2.66
C VAL A 49 -2.94 12.78 2.61
N CYS A 50 -3.62 13.58 1.80
CA CYS A 50 -5.08 13.60 1.69
C CYS A 50 -5.59 12.77 0.51
N ALA A 51 -4.71 12.10 -0.24
CA ALA A 51 -5.10 11.34 -1.43
C ALA A 51 -6.01 10.16 -1.13
N GLY A 52 -5.89 9.56 0.07
CA GLY A 52 -6.72 8.41 0.45
C GLY A 52 -6.22 7.09 -0.13
N PHE A 53 -5.01 7.07 -0.68
CA PHE A 53 -4.27 5.89 -1.12
C PHE A 53 -2.78 6.20 -1.11
N ASP A 54 -1.94 5.16 -1.14
CA ASP A 54 -0.50 5.29 -0.91
C ASP A 54 0.34 5.27 -2.18
N ILE A 55 -0.06 4.50 -3.17
CA ILE A 55 0.76 4.23 -4.37
C ILE A 55 -0.11 4.28 -5.61
N VAL A 56 0.44 4.86 -6.70
CA VAL A 56 -0.16 4.77 -8.03
C VAL A 56 0.65 3.80 -8.88
N SER A 57 -0.05 2.96 -9.64
CA SER A 57 0.55 1.91 -10.44
C SER A 57 -0.29 1.64 -11.70
N PHE A 58 0.09 0.62 -12.45
CA PHE A 58 -0.62 0.17 -13.63
C PHE A 58 -1.27 -1.19 -13.38
N ASP A 59 -2.44 -1.43 -13.98
CA ASP A 59 -3.11 -2.75 -13.86
C ASP A 59 -2.29 -3.85 -14.52
N ASN A 60 -1.71 -3.57 -15.70
CA ASN A 60 -0.95 -4.56 -16.43
C ASN A 60 0.05 -3.88 -17.38
N GLN A 61 0.81 -4.71 -18.12
CA GLN A 61 1.85 -4.24 -19.05
C GLN A 61 1.29 -3.38 -20.19
N ASP A 62 0.02 -3.54 -20.54
CA ASP A 62 -0.62 -2.82 -21.64
C ASP A 62 -1.31 -1.54 -21.20
N SER A 63 -1.35 -1.26 -19.89
CA SER A 63 -1.98 -0.04 -19.37
C SER A 63 -1.22 1.21 -19.79
N ASP A 64 -1.92 2.16 -20.41
CA ASP A 64 -1.37 3.45 -20.84
C ASP A 64 -1.47 4.50 -19.75
N ASN A 65 -2.37 4.32 -18.79
CA ASN A 65 -2.62 5.26 -17.70
C ASN A 65 -2.34 4.61 -16.36
N LEU A 66 -2.04 5.44 -15.36
CA LEU A 66 -1.94 5.00 -13.96
C LEU A 66 -3.35 4.65 -13.46
N ASP A 67 -3.75 3.42 -13.68
CA ASP A 67 -5.11 2.91 -13.47
C ASP A 67 -5.25 1.98 -12.27
N ARG A 68 -4.23 1.90 -11.42
CA ARG A 68 -4.30 1.17 -10.16
C ARG A 68 -3.85 2.08 -9.01
N MET A 69 -4.78 2.39 -8.11
CA MET A 69 -4.54 3.16 -6.90
C MET A 69 -4.54 2.20 -5.71
N ILE A 70 -3.44 2.16 -4.98
CA ILE A 70 -3.19 1.14 -3.96
C ILE A 70 -3.12 1.77 -2.59
N GLU A 71 -3.97 1.30 -1.67
CA GLU A 71 -3.88 1.55 -0.24
C GLU A 71 -3.15 0.36 0.39
N VAL A 72 -2.07 0.64 1.12
CA VAL A 72 -1.27 -0.40 1.76
C VAL A 72 -1.67 -0.51 3.23
N LYS A 73 -2.03 -1.71 3.65
CA LYS A 73 -2.36 -2.02 5.04
C LYS A 73 -1.41 -3.08 5.56
N THR A 74 -0.59 -2.69 6.53
CA THR A 74 0.40 -3.58 7.14
C THR A 74 -0.17 -4.15 8.45
N PHE A 75 0.00 -5.44 8.67
CA PHE A 75 -0.50 -6.12 9.85
C PHE A 75 0.51 -7.16 10.34
N GLU A 76 0.31 -7.62 11.57
CA GLU A 76 1.00 -8.80 12.12
C GLU A 76 -0.05 -9.76 12.66
N GLY A 77 0.18 -11.08 12.46
CA GLY A 77 -0.75 -12.10 12.91
C GLY A 77 -1.96 -12.22 12.00
N SER A 78 -3.17 -12.02 12.52
CA SER A 78 -4.39 -12.12 11.73
C SER A 78 -4.57 -10.89 10.84
N PRO A 79 -4.97 -11.07 9.57
CA PRO A 79 -5.23 -9.95 8.68
C PRO A 79 -6.33 -9.05 9.23
N HIS A 80 -6.00 -7.78 9.45
CA HIS A 80 -6.96 -6.78 9.90
C HIS A 80 -6.42 -5.39 9.53
N PHE A 81 -7.32 -4.41 9.39
CA PHE A 81 -6.93 -3.04 9.17
C PHE A 81 -8.04 -2.08 9.58
N TYR A 82 -7.65 -0.83 9.86
CA TYR A 82 -8.55 0.30 10.02
C TYR A 82 -8.69 1.03 8.69
N TRP A 83 -9.92 1.31 8.29
CA TRP A 83 -10.21 1.99 7.04
C TRP A 83 -10.80 3.37 7.36
N SER A 84 -10.05 4.42 7.09
CA SER A 84 -10.46 5.78 7.40
C SER A 84 -11.63 6.24 6.53
N SER A 85 -12.31 7.30 6.97
CA SER A 85 -13.40 7.91 6.19
C SER A 85 -12.93 8.40 4.84
N ASN A 86 -11.75 9.02 4.80
CA ASN A 86 -11.17 9.53 3.55
C ASN A 86 -10.82 8.39 2.59
N GLU A 87 -10.24 7.31 3.11
CA GLU A 87 -9.91 6.13 2.30
C GLU A 87 -11.17 5.50 1.71
N ARG A 88 -12.23 5.36 2.52
CA ARG A 88 -13.52 4.82 2.04
C ARG A 88 -14.14 5.71 0.98
N LYS A 89 -14.05 7.04 1.15
CA LYS A 89 -14.56 8.02 0.18
C LYS A 89 -13.82 7.88 -1.15
N GLN A 90 -12.49 7.79 -1.13
CA GLN A 90 -11.68 7.62 -2.33
C GLN A 90 -11.95 6.26 -3.00
N ALA A 91 -12.12 5.20 -2.20
CA ALA A 91 -12.48 3.90 -2.75
C ALA A 91 -13.80 3.94 -3.52
N ALA A 92 -14.80 4.65 -3.00
CA ALA A 92 -16.08 4.82 -3.68
C ALA A 92 -15.94 5.57 -5.01
N LEU A 93 -15.10 6.62 -5.04
CA LEU A 93 -14.87 7.43 -6.23
C LEU A 93 -14.06 6.69 -7.30
N LEU A 94 -13.05 5.94 -6.88
CA LEU A 94 -12.13 5.25 -7.80
C LEU A 94 -12.65 3.88 -8.23
N ALA A 95 -13.66 3.36 -7.55
CA ALA A 95 -14.34 2.11 -7.88
C ALA A 95 -13.32 0.95 -8.06
N ASN A 96 -13.37 0.23 -9.19
CA ASN A 96 -12.51 -0.93 -9.42
C ASN A 96 -11.03 -0.58 -9.67
N HIS A 97 -10.67 0.69 -9.72
CA HIS A 97 -9.28 1.14 -9.78
C HIS A 97 -8.64 1.23 -8.39
N TYR A 98 -9.41 1.08 -7.32
CA TYR A 98 -8.92 1.12 -5.94
C TYR A 98 -8.64 -0.29 -5.46
N TYR A 99 -7.41 -0.48 -4.94
CA TYR A 99 -6.94 -1.76 -4.43
C TYR A 99 -6.43 -1.59 -3.00
N ILE A 100 -6.63 -2.61 -2.18
CA ILE A 100 -5.99 -2.70 -0.88
C ILE A 100 -4.99 -3.86 -0.95
N TYR A 101 -3.72 -3.56 -0.65
CA TYR A 101 -2.67 -4.56 -0.52
C TYR A 101 -2.39 -4.74 0.96
N MET A 102 -2.70 -5.92 1.48
CA MET A 102 -2.44 -6.28 2.87
C MET A 102 -1.10 -6.99 2.97
N VAL A 103 -0.22 -6.44 3.79
CA VAL A 103 1.15 -6.93 3.93
C VAL A 103 1.38 -7.44 5.35
N ASP A 104 1.72 -8.72 5.47
CA ASP A 104 2.12 -9.30 6.75
C ASP A 104 3.57 -8.89 7.04
N TYR A 105 3.73 -8.00 8.01
CA TYR A 105 5.04 -7.45 8.37
C TYR A 105 6.04 -8.53 8.77
N SER A 106 5.57 -9.61 9.41
CA SER A 106 6.44 -10.72 9.82
C SER A 106 7.01 -11.51 8.64
N LYS A 107 6.47 -11.32 7.43
CA LYS A 107 6.83 -12.11 6.25
C LYS A 107 7.50 -11.30 5.14
N ILE A 108 7.68 -9.99 5.31
CA ILE A 108 8.21 -9.14 4.22
C ILE A 108 9.65 -9.47 3.82
N LYS A 109 10.40 -10.16 4.68
CA LYS A 109 11.76 -10.62 4.38
C LYS A 109 11.80 -12.06 3.89
N THR A 110 10.65 -12.72 3.82
CA THR A 110 10.53 -14.10 3.36
C THR A 110 10.55 -14.12 1.82
N ALA A 111 11.40 -14.96 1.24
CA ALA A 111 11.41 -15.16 -0.21
C ALA A 111 10.04 -15.67 -0.68
N ASP A 112 9.61 -15.21 -1.84
CA ASP A 112 8.36 -15.59 -2.49
C ASP A 112 7.08 -15.19 -1.74
N TYR A 113 7.17 -14.33 -0.70
CA TYR A 113 5.99 -13.79 -0.07
C TYR A 113 5.26 -12.82 -1.02
N GLU A 114 3.95 -12.96 -1.11
CA GLU A 114 3.10 -12.05 -1.87
C GLU A 114 2.08 -11.40 -0.95
N PRO A 115 1.76 -10.11 -1.14
CA PRO A 115 0.72 -9.46 -0.36
C PRO A 115 -0.66 -10.02 -0.73
N LEU A 116 -1.62 -9.90 0.19
CA LEU A 116 -3.02 -10.18 -0.10
C LEU A 116 -3.60 -8.97 -0.85
N ILE A 117 -4.04 -9.18 -2.07
CA ILE A 117 -4.53 -8.11 -2.95
C ILE A 117 -6.05 -8.16 -3.01
N ILE A 118 -6.70 -7.05 -2.67
CA ILE A 118 -8.15 -6.90 -2.68
C ILE A 118 -8.50 -5.78 -3.67
N GLN A 119 -9.28 -6.10 -4.68
CA GLN A 119 -9.82 -5.11 -5.62
C GLN A 119 -11.20 -4.66 -5.14
N ASN A 120 -11.42 -3.36 -5.17
CA ASN A 120 -12.72 -2.80 -4.79
C ASN A 120 -13.79 -3.11 -5.85
#